data_0cbf91ca4a8db97d1c7772b8ea739964
#
_entry.id   0cbf91ca4a8db97d1c7772b8ea739964
#
_cell.length_a   1.000
_cell.length_b   1.000
_cell.length_c   1.000
_cell.angle_alpha   90.00
_cell.angle_beta   90.00
_cell.angle_gamma   90.00
#
_symmetry.space_group_name_H-M   'P 1'
#
loop_
_entity.id
_entity.type
_entity.pdbx_description
1 polymer ?
#
loop_
_entity_poly.entity_id
_entity_poly.type
_entity_poly.pdbx_seq_one_letter_code
_entity_poly.pdbx_strand_id
1 'polypeptide(L)'
;MFESGAILIYLAEKSWKFYDKDQRTVINQWLMGQMAYIGPMLGQHHQFHHYNPGKSEFGEERYFKISEKIYKELDERLSFSKYLAAKNYTIADIATFPWIARHEWHDIGLKNFKNLTRWYEEISKRDSVKKGFAFMDKNEFPPKPY
;
A
#
# COMPACT_ATOMS: atom_id res chain seq x y z
N MET A 1 12.55 -18.40 3.62
CA MET A 1 12.72 -17.08 2.95
C MET A 1 12.03 -16.05 3.81
N PHE A 2 12.62 -14.93 4.03
CA PHE A 2 12.07 -13.80 4.81
C PHE A 2 12.13 -12.52 3.96
N GLU A 3 11.62 -11.40 4.45
CA GLU A 3 11.37 -10.15 3.72
C GLU A 3 10.29 -10.28 2.65
N SER A 4 9.15 -9.62 2.87
CA SER A 4 7.99 -9.71 1.96
C SER A 4 8.33 -9.25 0.53
N GLY A 5 9.19 -8.24 0.36
CA GLY A 5 9.66 -7.80 -0.94
C GLY A 5 10.45 -8.87 -1.68
N ALA A 6 11.37 -9.55 -0.99
CA ALA A 6 12.14 -10.64 -1.57
C ALA A 6 11.26 -11.84 -1.93
N ILE A 7 10.27 -12.14 -1.08
CA ILE A 7 9.30 -13.22 -1.36
C ILE A 7 8.48 -12.88 -2.60
N LEU A 8 8.00 -11.64 -2.73
CA LEU A 8 7.25 -11.19 -3.91
C LEU A 8 8.07 -11.29 -5.19
N ILE A 9 9.32 -10.84 -5.18
CA ILE A 9 10.22 -10.96 -6.34
C ILE A 9 10.42 -12.45 -6.72
N TYR A 10 10.75 -13.29 -5.75
CA TYR A 10 10.95 -14.72 -5.99
C TYR A 10 9.72 -15.40 -6.62
N LEU A 11 8.53 -15.16 -6.06
CA LEU A 11 7.29 -15.74 -6.57
C LEU A 11 6.93 -15.19 -7.97
N ALA A 12 7.18 -13.91 -8.19
CA ALA A 12 6.93 -13.24 -9.46
C ALA A 12 7.86 -13.75 -10.56
N GLU A 13 9.16 -13.90 -10.29
CA GLU A 13 10.13 -14.48 -11.22
C GLU A 13 9.84 -15.96 -11.52
N LYS A 14 9.43 -16.72 -10.51
CA LYS A 14 9.06 -18.12 -10.70
C LYS A 14 7.82 -18.32 -11.57
N SER A 15 6.86 -17.42 -11.49
CA SER A 15 5.56 -17.53 -12.18
C SER A 15 5.43 -16.63 -13.41
N TRP A 16 6.25 -15.61 -13.52
CA TRP A 16 6.14 -14.50 -14.47
C TRP A 16 4.76 -13.80 -14.43
N LYS A 17 4.12 -13.82 -13.25
CA LYS A 17 2.86 -13.12 -13.00
C LYS A 17 3.12 -11.84 -12.21
N PHE A 18 2.42 -10.75 -12.58
CA PHE A 18 2.52 -9.46 -11.91
C PHE A 18 3.92 -8.82 -11.95
N TYR A 19 4.75 -9.25 -12.91
CA TYR A 19 6.15 -8.87 -13.03
C TYR A 19 6.59 -8.92 -14.50
N ASP A 20 6.29 -7.85 -15.24
CA ASP A 20 6.66 -7.72 -16.63
C ASP A 20 8.19 -7.56 -16.76
N LYS A 21 8.81 -8.36 -17.63
CA LYS A 21 10.27 -8.34 -17.85
C LYS A 21 10.77 -6.98 -18.33
N ASP A 22 10.03 -6.34 -19.23
CA ASP A 22 10.41 -5.05 -19.83
C ASP A 22 10.20 -3.89 -18.85
N GLN A 23 9.34 -4.06 -17.84
CA GLN A 23 9.03 -3.09 -16.79
C GLN A 23 9.72 -3.41 -15.45
N ARG A 24 10.58 -4.43 -15.40
CA ARG A 24 11.16 -4.95 -14.15
C ARG A 24 11.83 -3.89 -13.29
N THR A 25 12.58 -2.99 -13.91
CA THR A 25 13.27 -1.92 -13.19
C THR A 25 12.28 -0.98 -12.49
N VAL A 26 11.24 -0.53 -13.19
CA VAL A 26 10.23 0.37 -12.61
C VAL A 26 9.41 -0.34 -11.54
N ILE A 27 9.07 -1.62 -11.75
CA ILE A 27 8.37 -2.43 -10.73
C ILE A 27 9.21 -2.52 -9.46
N ASN A 28 10.50 -2.82 -9.59
CA ASN A 28 11.41 -2.90 -8.46
C ASN A 28 11.62 -1.55 -7.76
N GLN A 29 11.68 -0.43 -8.49
CA GLN A 29 11.75 0.90 -7.89
C GLN A 29 10.55 1.17 -6.97
N TRP A 30 9.32 0.90 -7.44
CA TRP A 30 8.12 1.08 -6.65
C TRP A 30 8.02 0.09 -5.49
N LEU A 31 8.44 -1.16 -5.70
CA LEU A 31 8.51 -2.15 -4.63
C LEU A 31 9.50 -1.73 -3.55
N MET A 32 10.70 -1.28 -3.93
CA MET A 32 11.69 -0.79 -2.95
C MET A 32 11.24 0.50 -2.26
N GLY A 33 10.58 1.40 -2.98
CA GLY A 33 9.95 2.58 -2.38
C GLY A 33 8.92 2.21 -1.31
N GLN A 34 8.14 1.15 -1.56
CA GLN A 34 7.22 0.63 -0.56
C GLN A 34 7.98 0.03 0.64
N MET A 35 8.98 -0.83 0.42
CA MET A 35 9.74 -1.49 1.48
C MET A 35 10.55 -0.50 2.35
N ALA A 36 11.13 0.52 1.72
CA ALA A 36 12.02 1.46 2.40
C ALA A 36 11.31 2.68 2.99
N TYR A 37 10.16 3.07 2.46
CA TYR A 37 9.53 4.33 2.83
C TYR A 37 8.04 4.20 3.14
N ILE A 38 7.20 3.79 2.20
CA ILE A 38 5.74 3.79 2.40
C ILE A 38 5.36 2.93 3.61
N GLY A 39 5.75 1.66 3.62
CA GLY A 39 5.46 0.72 4.71
C GLY A 39 6.02 1.18 6.06
N PRO A 40 7.33 1.44 6.16
CA PRO A 40 7.93 1.90 7.41
C PRO A 40 7.33 3.20 7.96
N MET A 41 7.06 4.20 7.12
CA MET A 41 6.52 5.48 7.60
C MET A 41 5.07 5.37 8.04
N LEU A 42 4.22 4.67 7.29
CA LEU A 42 2.86 4.39 7.71
C LEU A 42 2.83 3.51 8.98
N GLY A 43 3.78 2.58 9.12
CA GLY A 43 3.95 1.78 10.33
C GLY A 43 4.34 2.62 11.56
N GLN A 44 5.21 3.61 11.41
CA GLN A 44 5.50 4.56 12.48
C GLN A 44 4.27 5.41 12.82
N HIS A 45 3.48 5.82 11.83
CA HIS A 45 2.23 6.50 12.10
C HIS A 45 1.27 5.63 12.92
N HIS A 46 1.12 4.33 12.57
CA HIS A 46 0.35 3.39 13.42
C HIS A 46 0.89 3.35 14.85
N GLN A 47 2.22 3.32 15.01
CA GLN A 47 2.86 3.22 16.32
C GLN A 47 2.53 4.42 17.21
N PHE A 48 2.59 5.64 16.69
CA PHE A 48 2.38 6.84 17.47
C PHE A 48 0.89 7.22 17.57
N HIS A 49 0.15 7.15 16.49
CA HIS A 49 -1.23 7.63 16.42
C HIS A 49 -2.25 6.57 16.87
N HIS A 50 -2.13 5.32 16.39
CA HIS A 50 -3.13 4.28 16.63
C HIS A 50 -2.85 3.47 17.91
N TYR A 51 -1.61 3.02 18.11
CA TYR A 51 -1.27 2.14 19.23
C TYR A 51 -0.86 2.88 20.51
N ASN A 52 -0.30 4.08 20.40
CA ASN A 52 0.19 4.86 21.53
C ASN A 52 -0.23 6.35 21.47
N PRO A 53 -1.52 6.65 21.31
CA PRO A 53 -1.99 8.03 21.19
C PRO A 53 -1.63 8.84 22.46
N GLY A 54 -1.18 10.08 22.26
CA GLY A 54 -0.82 11.00 23.34
C GLY A 54 0.53 10.71 24.00
N LYS A 55 1.30 9.72 23.54
CA LYS A 55 2.62 9.40 24.14
C LYS A 55 3.76 10.26 23.58
N SER A 56 3.62 10.82 22.39
CA SER A 56 4.60 11.69 21.76
C SER A 56 3.95 12.60 20.75
N GLU A 57 3.66 13.83 21.13
CA GLU A 57 3.12 14.86 20.24
C GLU A 57 4.02 15.06 19.01
N PHE A 58 5.34 15.14 19.21
CA PHE A 58 6.29 15.24 18.10
C PHE A 58 6.21 14.04 17.13
N GLY A 59 6.11 12.82 17.64
CA GLY A 59 6.00 11.62 16.81
C GLY A 59 4.69 11.59 16.04
N GLU A 60 3.57 11.87 16.70
CA GLU A 60 2.26 11.92 16.09
C GLU A 60 2.20 12.95 14.96
N GLU A 61 2.60 14.21 15.22
CA GLU A 61 2.60 15.27 14.21
C GLU A 61 3.53 14.94 13.02
N ARG A 62 4.75 14.49 13.33
CA ARG A 62 5.75 14.15 12.31
C ARG A 62 5.25 13.07 11.35
N TYR A 63 4.79 11.94 11.90
CA TYR A 63 4.40 10.81 11.06
C TYR A 63 3.04 10.99 10.41
N PHE A 64 2.14 11.78 10.98
CA PHE A 64 0.92 12.21 10.31
C PHE A 64 1.23 13.01 9.03
N LYS A 65 2.09 14.04 9.12
CA LYS A 65 2.52 14.84 7.95
C LYS A 65 3.20 13.99 6.88
N ILE A 66 4.04 13.03 7.28
CA ILE A 66 4.69 12.11 6.33
C ILE A 66 3.63 11.22 5.67
N SER A 67 2.66 10.70 6.42
CA SER A 67 1.60 9.86 5.90
C SER A 67 0.71 10.62 4.91
N GLU A 68 0.29 11.84 5.23
CA GLU A 68 -0.43 12.70 4.27
C GLU A 68 0.36 12.93 2.97
N LYS A 69 1.67 13.16 3.09
CA LYS A 69 2.54 13.32 1.93
C LYS A 69 2.57 12.05 1.07
N ILE A 70 2.71 10.88 1.69
CA ILE A 70 2.65 9.58 0.99
C ILE A 70 1.34 9.44 0.21
N TYR A 71 0.19 9.76 0.83
CA TYR A 71 -1.11 9.69 0.17
C TYR A 71 -1.19 10.63 -1.03
N LYS A 72 -0.70 11.87 -0.91
CA LYS A 72 -0.65 12.85 -2.01
C LYS A 72 0.23 12.36 -3.16
N GLU A 73 1.43 11.85 -2.85
CA GLU A 73 2.38 11.34 -3.85
C GLU A 73 1.82 10.09 -4.59
N LEU A 74 1.15 9.19 -3.87
CA LEU A 74 0.49 8.03 -4.48
C LEU A 74 -0.69 8.46 -5.36
N ASP A 75 -1.51 9.41 -4.92
CA ASP A 75 -2.63 9.94 -5.70
C ASP A 75 -2.14 10.63 -6.98
N GLU A 76 -1.10 11.46 -6.86
CA GLU A 76 -0.46 12.11 -8.01
C GLU A 76 0.09 11.07 -8.99
N ARG A 77 0.84 10.07 -8.51
CA ARG A 77 1.34 8.99 -9.37
C ARG A 77 0.21 8.28 -10.11
N LEU A 78 -0.87 7.98 -9.43
CA LEU A 78 -2.03 7.28 -10.00
C LEU A 78 -2.89 8.17 -10.91
N SER A 79 -2.66 9.47 -10.96
CA SER A 79 -3.28 10.35 -11.95
C SER A 79 -2.71 10.13 -13.37
N PHE A 80 -1.46 9.68 -13.49
CA PHE A 80 -0.76 9.41 -14.75
C PHE A 80 -0.72 7.93 -15.12
N SER A 81 -1.03 7.06 -14.18
CA SER A 81 -0.93 5.61 -14.38
C SER A 81 -2.09 4.87 -13.72
N LYS A 82 -2.49 3.77 -14.34
CA LYS A 82 -3.55 2.92 -13.77
C LYS A 82 -3.10 2.27 -12.46
N TYR A 83 -1.85 1.81 -12.38
CA TYR A 83 -1.21 1.16 -11.25
C TYR A 83 0.12 1.84 -10.92
N LEU A 84 0.74 1.51 -9.77
CA LEU A 84 1.91 2.22 -9.26
C LEU A 84 3.13 2.13 -10.19
N ALA A 85 3.48 0.94 -10.63
CA ALA A 85 4.68 0.75 -11.43
C ALA A 85 4.44 0.84 -12.93
N ALA A 86 3.31 0.34 -13.41
CA ALA A 86 3.06 0.13 -14.82
C ALA A 86 1.57 0.25 -15.17
N LYS A 87 1.24 0.01 -16.44
CA LYS A 87 -0.14 -0.08 -16.93
C LYS A 87 -0.91 -1.25 -16.30
N ASN A 88 -0.20 -2.33 -15.95
CA ASN A 88 -0.77 -3.55 -15.38
C ASN A 88 -0.51 -3.63 -13.87
N TYR A 89 -1.38 -4.39 -13.18
CA TYR A 89 -1.24 -4.74 -11.78
C TYR A 89 0.04 -5.55 -11.52
N THR A 90 0.85 -5.12 -10.56
CA THR A 90 2.18 -5.68 -10.28
C THR A 90 2.41 -5.99 -8.81
N ILE A 91 3.55 -6.61 -8.51
CA ILE A 91 3.98 -6.86 -7.12
C ILE A 91 4.18 -5.56 -6.31
N ALA A 92 4.40 -4.42 -6.95
CA ALA A 92 4.45 -3.12 -6.27
C ALA A 92 3.08 -2.73 -5.69
N ASP A 93 2.01 -2.98 -6.45
CA ASP A 93 0.64 -2.76 -5.99
C ASP A 93 0.26 -3.76 -4.89
N ILE A 94 0.66 -5.03 -5.05
CA ILE A 94 0.43 -6.09 -4.06
C ILE A 94 1.05 -5.72 -2.71
N ALA A 95 2.29 -5.19 -2.72
CA ALA A 95 2.99 -4.80 -1.51
C ALA A 95 2.42 -3.53 -0.86
N THR A 96 1.91 -2.58 -1.65
CA THR A 96 1.45 -1.28 -1.16
C THR A 96 0.01 -1.32 -0.66
N PHE A 97 -0.85 -2.12 -1.31
CA PHE A 97 -2.29 -2.15 -0.99
C PHE A 97 -2.61 -2.43 0.48
N PRO A 98 -1.98 -3.41 1.16
CA PRO A 98 -2.31 -3.69 2.57
C PRO A 98 -2.04 -2.52 3.51
N TRP A 99 -1.10 -1.65 3.19
CA TRP A 99 -0.79 -0.45 3.96
C TRP A 99 -1.87 0.61 3.78
N ILE A 100 -2.30 0.85 2.55
CA ILE A 100 -3.39 1.79 2.27
C ILE A 100 -4.73 1.25 2.78
N ALA A 101 -4.91 -0.05 2.86
CA ALA A 101 -6.08 -0.67 3.47
C ALA A 101 -6.23 -0.40 4.98
N ARG A 102 -5.23 0.20 5.62
CA ARG A 102 -5.30 0.71 6.99
C ARG A 102 -5.61 2.23 7.06
N HIS A 103 -6.19 2.80 6.00
CA HIS A 103 -6.49 4.25 5.90
C HIS A 103 -7.30 4.80 7.07
N GLU A 104 -8.16 3.99 7.69
CA GLU A 104 -8.90 4.36 8.92
C GLU A 104 -7.96 4.55 10.12
N TRP A 105 -6.92 3.73 10.24
CA TRP A 105 -5.92 3.85 11.31
C TRP A 105 -4.98 5.04 11.13
N HIS A 106 -4.92 5.58 9.90
CA HIS A 106 -4.14 6.76 9.59
C HIS A 106 -4.89 8.06 9.87
N ASP A 107 -6.21 8.00 10.11
CA ASP A 107 -7.09 9.17 10.27
C ASP A 107 -6.97 10.18 9.10
N ILE A 108 -6.66 9.67 7.92
CA ILE A 108 -6.52 10.44 6.68
C ILE A 108 -7.70 10.16 5.74
N GLY A 109 -8.07 8.89 5.63
CA GLY A 109 -9.10 8.42 4.70
C GLY A 109 -8.69 8.56 3.23
N LEU A 110 -9.57 8.14 2.34
CA LEU A 110 -9.32 8.17 0.88
C LEU A 110 -10.16 9.20 0.13
N LYS A 111 -11.15 9.81 0.78
CA LYS A 111 -12.14 10.70 0.16
C LYS A 111 -11.53 11.83 -0.68
N ASN A 112 -10.41 12.40 -0.23
CA ASN A 112 -9.75 13.53 -0.88
C ASN A 112 -8.72 13.11 -1.96
N PHE A 113 -8.55 11.80 -2.20
CA PHE A 113 -7.53 11.21 -3.07
C PHE A 113 -8.20 10.37 -4.17
N LYS A 114 -8.80 11.02 -5.17
CA LYS A 114 -9.65 10.37 -6.17
C LYS A 114 -8.96 9.25 -6.97
N ASN A 115 -7.68 9.42 -7.27
CA ASN A 115 -6.92 8.45 -8.07
C ASN A 115 -6.51 7.25 -7.21
N LEU A 116 -6.09 7.54 -5.96
CA LEU A 116 -5.77 6.52 -4.97
C LEU A 116 -7.04 5.73 -4.59
N THR A 117 -8.19 6.39 -4.44
CA THR A 117 -9.50 5.74 -4.20
C THR A 117 -9.85 4.79 -5.35
N ARG A 118 -9.76 5.26 -6.61
CA ARG A 118 -9.99 4.41 -7.78
C ARG A 118 -9.11 3.17 -7.78
N TRP A 119 -7.81 3.33 -7.54
CA TRP A 119 -6.83 2.24 -7.46
C TRP A 119 -7.19 1.27 -6.32
N TYR A 120 -7.52 1.81 -5.15
CA TYR A 120 -7.93 1.04 -3.99
C TYR A 120 -9.17 0.20 -4.26
N GLU A 121 -10.24 0.80 -4.80
CA GLU A 121 -11.49 0.12 -5.12
C GLU A 121 -11.30 -0.99 -6.17
N GLU A 122 -10.47 -0.76 -7.17
CA GLU A 122 -10.20 -1.76 -8.21
C GLU A 122 -9.48 -2.98 -7.62
N ILE A 123 -8.51 -2.76 -6.73
CA ILE A 123 -7.75 -3.84 -6.09
C ILE A 123 -8.60 -4.58 -5.04
N SER A 124 -9.37 -3.88 -4.23
CA SER A 124 -10.22 -4.47 -3.20
C SER A 124 -11.27 -5.45 -3.74
N LYS A 125 -11.68 -5.28 -5.00
CA LYS A 125 -12.64 -6.18 -5.68
C LYS A 125 -12.03 -7.52 -6.11
N ARG A 126 -10.72 -7.65 -6.13
CA ARG A 126 -10.03 -8.88 -6.57
C ARG A 126 -10.29 -10.02 -5.59
N ASP A 127 -10.67 -11.19 -6.10
CA ASP A 127 -10.97 -12.36 -5.26
C ASP A 127 -9.76 -12.82 -4.43
N SER A 128 -8.54 -12.68 -4.98
CA SER A 128 -7.32 -13.00 -4.25
C SER A 128 -7.08 -12.05 -3.06
N VAL A 129 -7.45 -10.78 -3.19
CA VAL A 129 -7.35 -9.79 -2.11
C VAL A 129 -8.37 -10.11 -1.01
N LYS A 130 -9.63 -10.34 -1.38
CA LYS A 130 -10.68 -10.75 -0.43
C LYS A 130 -10.29 -12.02 0.32
N LYS A 131 -9.78 -13.03 -0.38
CA LYS A 131 -9.29 -14.27 0.24
C LYS A 131 -8.11 -14.03 1.18
N GLY A 132 -7.21 -13.11 0.83
CA GLY A 132 -6.07 -12.74 1.68
C GLY A 132 -6.52 -12.08 2.99
N PHE A 133 -7.49 -11.18 2.95
CA PHE A 133 -8.06 -10.56 4.16
C PHE A 133 -8.83 -11.59 5.01
N ALA A 134 -9.64 -12.43 4.38
CA ALA A 134 -10.40 -13.46 5.06
C ALA A 134 -9.55 -14.64 5.58
N PHE A 135 -8.24 -14.65 5.36
CA PHE A 135 -7.37 -15.75 5.78
C PHE A 135 -7.24 -15.85 7.30
N MET A 136 -7.11 -14.73 7.98
CA MET A 136 -6.98 -14.67 9.45
C MET A 136 -8.34 -14.61 10.14
N ASP A 137 -9.30 -13.88 9.56
CA ASP A 137 -10.68 -13.78 10.01
C ASP A 137 -11.60 -13.85 8.78
N LYS A 138 -12.51 -14.83 8.75
CA LYS A 138 -13.45 -15.06 7.64
C LYS A 138 -14.39 -13.87 7.38
N ASN A 139 -14.53 -12.97 8.35
CA ASN A 139 -15.35 -11.76 8.25
C ASN A 139 -14.53 -10.51 7.93
N GLU A 140 -13.20 -10.64 7.82
CA GLU A 140 -12.35 -9.50 7.47
C GLU A 140 -12.38 -9.27 5.95
N PHE A 141 -12.66 -8.04 5.58
CA PHE A 141 -12.65 -7.55 4.19
C PHE A 141 -11.85 -6.27 4.12
N PRO A 142 -11.29 -5.91 2.94
CA PRO A 142 -10.71 -4.60 2.76
C PRO A 142 -11.71 -3.51 3.18
N PRO A 143 -11.34 -2.56 4.06
CA PRO A 143 -12.22 -1.47 4.48
C PRO A 143 -12.78 -0.69 3.30
N LYS A 144 -13.97 -0.11 3.46
CA LYS A 144 -14.53 0.76 2.43
C LYS A 144 -13.71 2.06 2.37
N PRO A 145 -13.55 2.67 1.19
CA PRO A 145 -12.72 3.87 1.05
C PRO A 145 -13.35 5.15 1.66
N TYR A 146 -14.61 5.08 2.10
CA TYR A 146 -15.42 6.19 2.66
C TYR A 146 -16.50 5.67 3.61
#